data_aaf9a8c1742b789f0a8c59eef81fd5c7
#
_entry.id   aaf9a8c1742b789f0a8c59eef81fd5c7
#
_cell.length_a   1.000
_cell.length_b   1.000
_cell.length_c   1.000
_cell.angle_alpha   90.00
_cell.angle_beta   90.00
_cell.angle_gamma   90.00
#
_symmetry.space_group_name_H-M   'P 1'
#
loop_
_entity.id
_entity.type
_entity.pdbx_description
1 polymer ?
#
loop_
_entity_poly.entity_id
_entity_poly.type
_entity_poly.pdbx_seq_one_letter_code
_entity_poly.pdbx_strand_id
1 'polypeptide(L)'
;MKLALPSLQEVRAEQARRSLAEFVKQAWPVFEPGTPLKWSWVLDAICSHVQALLEDRLIRDGRVIRNLVINVPPGTSKSTITSVCLPAWQWIRNPSWRGLFASGNENVAVRDSIKCRSLLDSDWYRGTFRPTWKFSKDQNAKTLYQNSATGFRQAISAGAIVVGQRADDLFVDDPNGTNEGAADRANVLNWWDNAMWNRLNDLSTGHRVIIQQRVHEDDLTGHVQGKDPADWAFLVIRMEYEAPTEKDPGPAPTPGLAWVDPRTVEGELMFPTRFPADVVEAQKRVLGTAGTAGQLQQRPAPKDGLIFKAGFVRLYKVGSEPEFTRKFLTADTAFSKEKTADFSVIAAAGECNIPGFTGLWFTDLWREQAGFPELKAQAVMMAAKHHPDAFLVEDKASGQSLIQVLENETSLPVVRVKVDTDKVTRANAAAPTWEAGRIWLPEDAPWTADFLAELYSFPRGKHDDQVDVLTQLIKHAFISSDTGLLDFWRGMLADQKKREEEGVA
;
A
#
# COMPACT_ATOMS: atom_id res chain seq x y z
N MET A 1 23.56 19.53 53.55
CA MET A 1 22.49 20.09 52.72
C MET A 1 21.48 18.97 52.45
N LYS A 2 20.30 18.96 53.05
CA LYS A 2 19.25 17.95 52.72
C LYS A 2 18.77 18.26 51.31
N LEU A 3 19.07 17.39 50.32
CA LEU A 3 18.46 17.46 49.00
C LEU A 3 16.95 17.29 49.18
N ALA A 4 16.17 18.34 48.94
CA ALA A 4 14.72 18.22 48.90
C ALA A 4 14.35 17.33 47.72
N LEU A 5 13.51 16.34 47.94
CA LEU A 5 12.96 15.52 46.84
C LEU A 5 12.11 16.42 45.91
N PRO A 6 12.23 16.21 44.61
CA PRO A 6 11.40 16.95 43.65
C PRO A 6 9.91 16.66 43.85
N SER A 7 9.08 17.64 43.67
CA SER A 7 7.62 17.46 43.64
C SER A 7 7.19 16.58 42.47
N LEU A 8 6.02 15.95 42.56
CA LEU A 8 5.45 15.15 41.48
C LEU A 8 5.29 15.96 40.19
N GLN A 9 4.99 17.26 40.30
CA GLN A 9 4.88 18.17 39.16
C GLN A 9 6.24 18.38 38.48
N GLU A 10 7.32 18.55 39.23
CA GLU A 10 8.68 18.68 38.69
C GLU A 10 9.14 17.39 38.01
N VAL A 11 8.84 16.23 38.60
CA VAL A 11 9.12 14.93 37.99
C VAL A 11 8.39 14.77 36.65
N ARG A 12 7.08 15.07 36.61
CA ARG A 12 6.30 15.02 35.38
C ARG A 12 6.81 16.02 34.32
N ALA A 13 7.16 17.22 34.73
CA ALA A 13 7.72 18.21 33.81
C ALA A 13 9.04 17.71 33.18
N GLU A 14 9.90 17.07 33.99
CA GLU A 14 11.17 16.52 33.51
C GLU A 14 10.97 15.31 32.60
N GLN A 15 10.02 14.43 32.90
CA GLN A 15 9.62 13.31 32.01
C GLN A 15 9.17 13.84 30.66
N ALA A 16 8.30 14.84 30.65
CA ALA A 16 7.84 15.49 29.43
C ALA A 16 8.96 16.19 28.64
N ARG A 17 9.95 16.79 29.30
CA ARG A 17 11.14 17.39 28.64
C ARG A 17 11.97 16.33 27.91
N ARG A 18 12.15 15.15 28.50
CA ARG A 18 13.01 14.07 27.99
C ARG A 18 12.33 13.20 26.95
N SER A 19 11.00 13.12 26.98
CA SER A 19 10.24 12.19 26.15
C SER A 19 9.09 12.91 25.43
N LEU A 20 9.09 12.85 24.10
CA LEU A 20 7.98 13.33 23.29
C LEU A 20 6.69 12.58 23.63
N ALA A 21 6.76 11.26 23.84
CA ALA A 21 5.60 10.46 24.21
C ALA A 21 4.98 10.93 25.53
N GLU A 22 5.80 11.17 26.57
CA GLU A 22 5.33 11.67 27.85
C GLU A 22 4.80 13.12 27.76
N PHE A 23 5.40 13.95 26.89
CA PHE A 23 4.85 15.27 26.59
C PHE A 23 3.48 15.17 25.96
N VAL A 24 3.28 14.34 24.94
CA VAL A 24 1.99 14.15 24.28
C VAL A 24 0.92 13.67 25.25
N LYS A 25 1.22 12.68 26.10
CA LYS A 25 0.28 12.17 27.12
C LYS A 25 -0.18 13.28 28.08
N GLN A 26 0.73 14.12 28.52
CA GLN A 26 0.42 15.23 29.45
C GLN A 26 -0.25 16.42 28.77
N ALA A 27 0.09 16.71 27.52
CA ALA A 27 -0.48 17.81 26.74
C ALA A 27 -1.89 17.52 26.23
N TRP A 28 -2.24 16.25 25.99
CA TRP A 28 -3.49 15.85 25.34
C TRP A 28 -4.74 16.46 25.99
N PRO A 29 -4.95 16.40 27.33
CA PRO A 29 -6.14 16.99 27.95
C PRO A 29 -6.25 18.50 27.80
N VAL A 30 -5.17 19.17 27.43
CA VAL A 30 -5.12 20.63 27.30
C VAL A 30 -5.78 21.08 26.00
N PHE A 31 -5.53 20.39 24.90
CA PHE A 31 -6.05 20.77 23.58
C PHE A 31 -7.20 19.86 23.09
N GLU A 32 -7.44 18.72 23.73
CA GLU A 32 -8.56 17.81 23.46
C GLU A 32 -9.28 17.40 24.77
N PRO A 33 -9.80 18.34 25.54
CA PRO A 33 -10.37 18.04 26.86
C PRO A 33 -11.61 17.15 26.81
N GLY A 34 -12.35 17.17 25.70
CA GLY A 34 -13.55 16.35 25.49
C GLY A 34 -13.29 14.94 24.96
N THR A 35 -12.06 14.62 24.59
CA THR A 35 -11.72 13.32 23.96
C THR A 35 -10.60 12.64 24.74
N PRO A 36 -10.90 11.60 25.53
CA PRO A 36 -9.88 10.87 26.27
C PRO A 36 -8.82 10.28 25.32
N LEU A 37 -7.55 10.44 25.70
CA LEU A 37 -6.44 9.88 24.95
C LEU A 37 -6.49 8.36 25.03
N LYS A 38 -6.62 7.73 23.88
CA LYS A 38 -6.32 6.29 23.73
C LYS A 38 -4.86 6.16 23.34
N TRP A 39 -4.07 5.51 24.18
CA TRP A 39 -2.63 5.31 23.94
C TRP A 39 -2.35 3.87 23.50
N SER A 40 -1.42 3.69 22.59
CA SER A 40 -0.96 2.38 22.14
C SER A 40 0.50 2.43 21.71
N TRP A 41 1.11 1.29 21.51
CA TRP A 41 2.47 1.16 20.97
C TRP A 41 2.67 1.91 19.62
N VAL A 42 1.61 2.09 18.83
CA VAL A 42 1.66 2.86 17.57
C VAL A 42 2.09 4.32 17.81
N LEU A 43 1.53 4.95 18.84
CA LEU A 43 1.88 6.32 19.20
C LEU A 43 3.28 6.38 19.83
N ASP A 44 3.67 5.36 20.62
CA ASP A 44 5.05 5.24 21.11
C ASP A 44 6.04 5.09 19.96
N ALA A 45 5.72 4.29 18.95
CA ALA A 45 6.55 4.13 17.75
C ALA A 45 6.73 5.46 17.01
N ILE A 46 5.65 6.19 16.74
CA ILE A 46 5.73 7.51 16.07
C ILE A 46 6.58 8.47 16.89
N CYS A 47 6.32 8.59 18.20
CA CYS A 47 7.07 9.49 19.07
C CYS A 47 8.56 9.15 19.14
N SER A 48 8.89 7.86 19.31
CA SER A 48 10.27 7.40 19.43
C SER A 48 11.09 7.60 18.14
N HIS A 49 10.49 7.37 16.97
CA HIS A 49 11.17 7.58 15.68
C HIS A 49 11.43 9.05 15.42
N VAL A 50 10.42 9.91 15.63
CA VAL A 50 10.61 11.36 15.43
C VAL A 50 11.61 11.92 16.44
N GLN A 51 11.55 11.51 17.72
CA GLN A 51 12.50 11.94 18.71
C GLN A 51 13.92 11.45 18.39
N ALA A 52 14.07 10.19 17.96
CA ALA A 52 15.38 9.64 17.59
C ALA A 52 15.99 10.37 16.38
N LEU A 53 15.17 10.75 15.40
CA LEU A 53 15.60 11.58 14.28
C LEU A 53 16.17 12.92 14.76
N LEU A 54 15.37 13.68 15.52
CA LEU A 54 15.73 15.02 16.01
C LEU A 54 16.90 15.03 17.04
N GLU A 55 17.28 13.86 17.53
CA GLU A 55 18.43 13.65 18.42
C GLU A 55 19.61 12.99 17.68
N ASP A 56 19.59 12.93 16.34
CA ASP A 56 20.65 12.33 15.50
C ASP A 56 20.97 10.86 15.88
N ARG A 57 19.99 10.11 16.39
CA ARG A 57 20.15 8.71 16.83
C ARG A 57 19.80 7.68 15.76
N LEU A 58 19.28 8.10 14.61
CA LEU A 58 19.09 7.20 13.48
C LEU A 58 20.42 7.04 12.74
N ILE A 59 21.05 5.88 12.88
CA ILE A 59 22.40 5.64 12.35
C ILE A 59 22.41 4.39 11.47
N ARG A 60 22.86 4.53 10.23
CA ARG A 60 23.10 3.43 9.30
C ARG A 60 24.56 3.44 8.88
N ASP A 61 25.27 2.35 9.10
CA ASP A 61 26.70 2.19 8.74
C ASP A 61 27.59 3.35 9.21
N GLY A 62 27.37 3.82 10.44
CA GLY A 62 28.12 4.94 11.04
C GLY A 62 27.70 6.33 10.56
N ARG A 63 26.74 6.45 9.63
CA ARG A 63 26.22 7.71 9.11
C ARG A 63 24.89 8.06 9.78
N VAL A 64 24.72 9.29 10.22
CA VAL A 64 23.45 9.81 10.74
C VAL A 64 22.45 9.98 9.60
N ILE A 65 21.28 9.37 9.75
CA ILE A 65 20.13 9.52 8.84
C ILE A 65 19.26 10.67 9.36
N ARG A 66 19.04 11.68 8.52
CA ARG A 66 18.28 12.89 8.87
C ARG A 66 16.96 13.04 8.15
N ASN A 67 16.54 12.00 7.43
CA ASN A 67 15.27 11.99 6.74
C ASN A 67 14.44 10.79 7.22
N LEU A 68 13.18 11.02 7.56
CA LEU A 68 12.25 10.00 8.08
C LEU A 68 10.93 10.03 7.32
N VAL A 69 10.49 8.86 6.89
CA VAL A 69 9.13 8.63 6.40
C VAL A 69 8.35 7.87 7.47
N ILE A 70 7.14 8.32 7.75
CA ILE A 70 6.18 7.64 8.62
C ILE A 70 4.93 7.32 7.80
N ASN A 71 4.72 6.05 7.48
CA ASN A 71 3.53 5.56 6.82
C ASN A 71 2.66 4.79 7.81
N VAL A 72 1.52 5.35 8.15
CA VAL A 72 0.55 4.76 9.07
C VAL A 72 -0.88 5.07 8.61
N PRO A 73 -1.85 4.19 8.89
CA PRO A 73 -3.24 4.41 8.51
C PRO A 73 -3.84 5.73 9.01
N PRO A 74 -4.92 6.21 8.37
CA PRO A 74 -5.61 7.41 8.80
C PRO A 74 -6.19 7.26 10.22
N GLY A 75 -6.38 8.38 10.91
CA GLY A 75 -6.98 8.38 12.25
C GLY A 75 -6.04 7.99 13.40
N THR A 76 -4.74 7.78 13.17
CA THR A 76 -3.74 7.41 14.20
C THR A 76 -3.21 8.56 15.03
N SER A 77 -3.74 9.77 14.88
CA SER A 77 -3.24 11.01 15.54
C SER A 77 -1.81 11.41 15.12
N LYS A 78 -1.31 10.88 14.01
CA LYS A 78 0.04 11.18 13.47
C LYS A 78 0.28 12.69 13.36
N SER A 79 -0.63 13.43 12.70
CA SER A 79 -0.55 14.89 12.53
C SER A 79 -0.58 15.64 13.86
N THR A 80 -1.39 15.19 14.82
CA THR A 80 -1.44 15.80 16.18
C THR A 80 -0.10 15.68 16.89
N ILE A 81 0.56 14.52 16.81
CA ILE A 81 1.90 14.32 17.40
C ILE A 81 2.90 15.23 16.72
N THR A 82 2.98 15.20 15.39
CA THR A 82 4.06 15.85 14.63
C THR A 82 3.84 17.33 14.39
N SER A 83 2.60 17.78 14.17
CA SER A 83 2.30 19.18 13.82
C SER A 83 1.76 20.03 14.96
N VAL A 84 1.31 19.42 16.08
CA VAL A 84 0.81 20.15 17.26
C VAL A 84 1.73 19.99 18.46
N CYS A 85 1.99 18.74 18.89
CA CYS A 85 2.75 18.48 20.11
C CYS A 85 4.26 18.70 19.95
N LEU A 86 4.83 18.20 18.86
CA LEU A 86 6.26 18.26 18.61
C LEU A 86 6.82 19.69 18.58
N PRO A 87 6.25 20.67 17.86
CA PRO A 87 6.77 22.05 17.90
C PRO A 87 6.76 22.64 19.31
N ALA A 88 5.72 22.34 20.09
CA ALA A 88 5.64 22.79 21.49
C ALA A 88 6.69 22.13 22.36
N TRP A 89 6.96 20.84 22.16
CA TRP A 89 8.01 20.08 22.82
C TRP A 89 9.41 20.58 22.46
N GLN A 90 9.66 20.90 21.18
CA GLN A 90 10.93 21.44 20.73
C GLN A 90 11.24 22.80 21.38
N TRP A 91 10.26 23.68 21.55
CA TRP A 91 10.49 24.97 22.21
C TRP A 91 10.73 24.90 23.72
N ILE A 92 10.46 23.77 24.37
CA ILE A 92 10.93 23.51 25.74
C ILE A 92 12.44 23.27 25.76
N ARG A 93 12.96 22.58 24.75
CA ARG A 93 14.36 22.13 24.67
C ARG A 93 15.25 23.17 23.98
N ASN A 94 14.76 23.75 22.91
CA ASN A 94 15.44 24.79 22.13
C ASN A 94 14.43 25.86 21.69
N PRO A 95 14.30 26.95 22.44
CA PRO A 95 13.39 28.05 22.10
C PRO A 95 13.67 28.74 20.76
N SER A 96 14.91 28.70 20.26
CA SER A 96 15.29 29.28 18.95
C SER A 96 14.97 28.37 17.75
N TRP A 97 14.51 27.14 17.99
CA TRP A 97 14.17 26.19 16.95
C TRP A 97 13.07 26.71 16.01
N ARG A 98 13.25 26.44 14.70
CA ARG A 98 12.41 26.90 13.60
C ARG A 98 11.88 25.71 12.84
N GLY A 99 10.57 25.60 12.77
CA GLY A 99 9.90 24.49 12.08
C GLY A 99 8.99 24.95 10.95
N LEU A 100 9.07 24.29 9.80
CA LEU A 100 8.21 24.49 8.65
C LEU A 100 7.34 23.25 8.44
N PHE A 101 6.01 23.46 8.40
CA PHE A 101 5.00 22.40 8.39
C PHE A 101 4.12 22.55 7.15
N ALA A 102 4.28 21.63 6.21
CA ALA A 102 3.45 21.55 5.01
C ALA A 102 2.36 20.50 5.17
N SER A 103 1.17 20.74 4.62
CA SER A 103 0.11 19.75 4.50
C SER A 103 -0.57 19.84 3.15
N GLY A 104 -1.04 18.71 2.60
CA GLY A 104 -1.82 18.68 1.38
C GLY A 104 -3.13 19.48 1.45
N ASN A 105 -3.61 19.77 2.68
CA ASN A 105 -4.80 20.58 2.90
C ASN A 105 -4.47 21.79 3.77
N GLU A 106 -4.64 23.00 3.22
CA GLU A 106 -4.37 24.25 3.91
C GLU A 106 -5.19 24.40 5.22
N ASN A 107 -6.45 24.02 5.22
CA ASN A 107 -7.29 24.11 6.41
C ASN A 107 -6.77 23.22 7.54
N VAL A 108 -6.22 22.05 7.21
CA VAL A 108 -5.58 21.15 8.18
C VAL A 108 -4.30 21.77 8.72
N ALA A 109 -3.44 22.32 7.86
CA ALA A 109 -2.22 23.00 8.27
C ALA A 109 -2.48 24.17 9.23
N VAL A 110 -3.51 24.98 8.93
CA VAL A 110 -3.94 26.12 9.75
C VAL A 110 -4.56 25.67 11.06
N ARG A 111 -5.43 24.65 11.04
CA ARG A 111 -6.05 24.06 12.24
C ARG A 111 -4.99 23.59 13.24
N ASP A 112 -4.01 22.85 12.77
CA ASP A 112 -2.95 22.28 13.62
C ASP A 112 -1.99 23.36 14.12
N SER A 113 -1.78 24.41 13.31
CA SER A 113 -1.05 25.60 13.73
C SER A 113 -1.74 26.32 14.88
N ILE A 114 -3.05 26.53 14.80
CA ILE A 114 -3.84 27.16 15.86
C ILE A 114 -3.83 26.31 17.13
N LYS A 115 -4.01 24.99 17.02
CA LYS A 115 -3.93 24.05 18.15
C LYS A 115 -2.58 24.11 18.86
N CYS A 116 -1.49 24.09 18.11
CA CYS A 116 -0.13 24.19 18.66
C CYS A 116 0.05 25.53 19.38
N ARG A 117 -0.36 26.65 18.78
CA ARG A 117 -0.26 27.97 19.39
C ARG A 117 -1.08 28.07 20.71
N SER A 118 -2.29 27.52 20.72
CA SER A 118 -3.12 27.45 21.91
C SER A 118 -2.50 26.61 23.03
N LEU A 119 -1.87 25.49 22.67
CA LEU A 119 -1.11 24.66 23.62
C LEU A 119 0.06 25.43 24.23
N LEU A 120 0.85 26.12 23.42
CA LEU A 120 1.99 26.97 23.86
C LEU A 120 1.58 28.13 24.78
N ASP A 121 0.37 28.64 24.61
CA ASP A 121 -0.18 29.77 25.40
C ASP A 121 -0.99 29.31 26.61
N SER A 122 -1.22 28.00 26.78
CA SER A 122 -2.00 27.43 27.86
C SER A 122 -1.35 27.62 29.23
N ASP A 123 -2.18 27.75 30.28
CA ASP A 123 -1.71 27.80 31.68
C ASP A 123 -0.90 26.56 32.07
N TRP A 124 -1.27 25.40 31.53
CA TRP A 124 -0.51 24.16 31.74
C TRP A 124 0.90 24.28 31.19
N TYR A 125 1.08 24.68 29.94
CA TYR A 125 2.39 24.79 29.33
C TYR A 125 3.26 25.85 30.00
N ARG A 126 2.67 27.06 30.22
CA ARG A 126 3.35 28.17 30.86
C ARG A 126 3.70 27.90 32.32
N GLY A 127 2.79 27.29 33.08
CA GLY A 127 3.01 26.92 34.47
C GLY A 127 3.99 25.78 34.69
N THR A 128 3.93 24.75 33.82
CA THR A 128 4.76 23.55 33.92
C THR A 128 6.22 23.80 33.47
N PHE A 129 6.39 24.41 32.31
CA PHE A 129 7.72 24.57 31.72
C PHE A 129 8.36 25.94 31.96
N ARG A 130 7.57 26.92 32.35
CA ARG A 130 8.01 28.29 32.69
C ARG A 130 8.96 28.89 31.64
N PRO A 131 8.56 28.89 30.34
CA PRO A 131 9.43 29.37 29.28
C PRO A 131 9.74 30.86 29.48
N THR A 132 11.00 31.25 29.23
CA THR A 132 11.45 32.65 29.31
C THR A 132 11.03 33.48 28.10
N TRP A 133 10.71 32.85 27.00
CA TRP A 133 10.28 33.49 25.76
C TRP A 133 8.79 33.90 25.81
N LYS A 134 8.45 34.90 25.02
CA LYS A 134 7.08 35.34 24.75
C LYS A 134 6.81 35.36 23.26
N PHE A 135 5.55 35.28 22.85
CA PHE A 135 5.22 35.45 21.42
C PHE A 135 5.61 36.89 20.98
N SER A 136 6.15 36.95 19.73
CA SER A 136 6.39 38.23 19.05
C SER A 136 5.05 38.94 18.82
N LYS A 137 5.03 40.27 19.00
CA LYS A 137 3.83 41.06 18.73
C LYS A 137 3.56 41.20 17.23
N ASP A 138 4.65 41.26 16.43
CA ASP A 138 4.57 41.56 15.00
C ASP A 138 4.38 40.29 14.13
N GLN A 139 4.73 39.12 14.66
CA GLN A 139 4.62 37.83 13.98
C GLN A 139 3.87 36.80 14.86
N ASN A 140 2.52 36.98 14.92
CA ASN A 140 1.65 36.08 15.68
C ASN A 140 0.34 35.78 14.93
N ALA A 141 0.50 35.39 13.63
CA ALA A 141 -0.61 35.00 12.80
C ALA A 141 -0.91 33.50 12.97
N LYS A 142 -2.09 33.06 12.51
CA LYS A 142 -2.51 31.64 12.55
C LYS A 142 -1.64 30.71 11.71
N THR A 143 -0.97 31.21 10.68
CA THR A 143 -0.09 30.46 9.78
C THR A 143 1.38 30.59 10.13
N LEU A 144 1.78 31.69 10.78
CA LEU A 144 3.15 31.96 11.17
C LEU A 144 3.17 32.66 12.52
N TYR A 145 3.81 32.08 13.51
CA TYR A 145 4.11 32.74 14.78
C TYR A 145 5.54 32.52 15.21
N GLN A 146 6.08 33.52 15.87
CA GLN A 146 7.47 33.56 16.32
C GLN A 146 7.51 33.90 17.80
N ASN A 147 8.53 33.40 18.49
CA ASN A 147 8.83 33.74 19.86
C ASN A 147 10.02 34.72 19.96
N SER A 148 10.19 35.33 21.14
CA SER A 148 11.25 36.31 21.40
C SER A 148 12.69 35.74 21.39
N ALA A 149 12.84 34.41 21.34
CA ALA A 149 14.10 33.70 21.14
C ALA A 149 14.39 33.38 19.66
N THR A 150 13.67 34.01 18.73
CA THR A 150 13.77 33.83 17.26
C THR A 150 13.23 32.53 16.68
N GLY A 151 12.75 31.61 17.51
CA GLY A 151 12.10 30.40 17.04
C GLY A 151 10.75 30.71 16.40
N PHE A 152 10.42 30.01 15.33
CA PHE A 152 9.12 30.14 14.67
C PHE A 152 8.53 28.78 14.28
N ARG A 153 7.20 28.78 14.12
CA ARG A 153 6.45 27.70 13.48
C ARG A 153 5.64 28.29 12.35
N GLN A 154 5.84 27.77 11.14
CA GLN A 154 5.11 28.16 9.95
C GLN A 154 4.31 26.99 9.36
N ALA A 155 3.03 27.25 9.07
CA ALA A 155 2.17 26.36 8.31
C ALA A 155 2.11 26.80 6.85
N ILE A 156 2.22 25.84 5.93
CA ILE A 156 2.10 26.06 4.49
C ILE A 156 1.23 24.96 3.86
N SER A 157 0.72 25.20 2.66
CA SER A 157 0.09 24.17 1.84
C SER A 157 1.14 23.47 0.99
N ALA A 158 1.04 22.16 0.81
CA ALA A 158 1.84 21.44 -0.19
C ALA A 158 1.51 22.00 -1.59
N GLY A 159 2.53 22.16 -2.42
CA GLY A 159 2.38 22.82 -3.72
C GLY A 159 2.44 24.36 -3.67
N ALA A 160 2.36 24.98 -2.49
CA ALA A 160 2.47 26.45 -2.38
C ALA A 160 3.88 26.95 -2.67
N ILE A 161 3.97 28.18 -3.14
CA ILE A 161 5.24 28.87 -3.35
C ILE A 161 5.89 29.18 -1.99
N VAL A 162 7.00 28.51 -1.68
CA VAL A 162 7.77 28.75 -0.46
C VAL A 162 8.95 29.65 -0.79
N VAL A 163 8.74 30.95 -0.84
CA VAL A 163 9.83 31.89 -1.14
C VAL A 163 10.39 32.50 0.14
N GLY A 164 11.73 32.47 0.27
CA GLY A 164 12.48 33.22 1.27
C GLY A 164 12.51 32.65 2.69
N GLN A 165 11.74 31.63 3.01
CA GLN A 165 11.73 31.05 4.36
C GLN A 165 12.53 29.75 4.44
N ARG A 166 13.34 29.62 5.49
CA ARG A 166 14.12 28.42 5.80
C ARG A 166 13.90 28.06 7.28
N ALA A 167 14.00 26.77 7.57
CA ALA A 167 13.79 26.23 8.91
C ALA A 167 14.92 25.26 9.30
N ASP A 168 14.99 24.92 10.57
CA ASP A 168 15.93 23.91 11.05
C ASP A 168 15.41 22.50 10.69
N ASP A 169 14.09 22.30 10.75
CA ASP A 169 13.44 21.05 10.36
C ASP A 169 12.20 21.26 9.50
N LEU A 170 11.93 20.31 8.59
CA LEU A 170 10.82 20.31 7.66
C LEU A 170 9.90 19.13 7.93
N PHE A 171 8.59 19.39 7.98
CA PHE A 171 7.56 18.38 8.16
C PHE A 171 6.54 18.48 7.02
N VAL A 172 6.23 17.34 6.40
CA VAL A 172 5.26 17.26 5.31
C VAL A 172 4.23 16.20 5.67
N ASP A 173 2.99 16.63 5.89
CA ASP A 173 1.89 15.82 6.40
C ASP A 173 0.82 15.61 5.33
N ASP A 174 0.56 14.36 4.99
CA ASP A 174 -0.39 13.92 3.97
C ASP A 174 -0.36 14.82 2.70
N PRO A 175 0.78 14.95 2.00
CA PRO A 175 0.92 15.86 0.87
C PRO A 175 0.09 15.47 -0.33
N ASN A 176 -0.24 14.18 -0.48
CA ASN A 176 -1.03 13.63 -1.57
C ASN A 176 -2.46 13.31 -1.12
N GLY A 177 -3.44 13.76 -1.89
CA GLY A 177 -4.85 13.45 -1.66
C GLY A 177 -5.25 12.07 -2.20
N THR A 178 -6.30 11.48 -1.62
CA THR A 178 -6.79 10.14 -2.01
C THR A 178 -7.38 10.08 -3.42
N ASN A 179 -7.85 11.22 -3.95
CA ASN A 179 -8.53 11.34 -5.25
C ASN A 179 -7.70 12.13 -6.28
N GLU A 180 -6.41 12.32 -6.05
CA GLU A 180 -5.53 13.07 -6.95
C GLU A 180 -5.26 12.33 -8.25
N GLY A 181 -5.26 13.09 -9.35
CA GLY A 181 -4.80 12.63 -10.66
C GLY A 181 -3.27 12.55 -10.77
N ALA A 182 -2.77 12.03 -11.89
CA ALA A 182 -1.33 11.95 -12.14
C ALA A 182 -0.66 13.34 -12.16
N ALA A 183 -1.35 14.36 -12.68
CA ALA A 183 -0.84 15.73 -12.75
C ALA A 183 -0.68 16.34 -11.35
N ASP A 184 -1.65 16.12 -10.45
CA ASP A 184 -1.58 16.65 -9.07
C ASP A 184 -0.43 16.00 -8.32
N ARG A 185 -0.27 14.67 -8.45
CA ARG A 185 0.88 13.96 -7.86
C ARG A 185 2.20 14.51 -8.40
N ALA A 186 2.32 14.67 -9.72
CA ALA A 186 3.53 15.25 -10.33
C ALA A 186 3.83 16.65 -9.78
N ASN A 187 2.81 17.48 -9.56
CA ASN A 187 2.97 18.80 -8.95
C ASN A 187 3.52 18.73 -7.53
N VAL A 188 3.05 17.78 -6.71
CA VAL A 188 3.58 17.56 -5.34
C VAL A 188 5.04 17.13 -5.39
N LEU A 189 5.41 16.21 -6.29
CA LEU A 189 6.79 15.75 -6.45
C LEU A 189 7.71 16.87 -6.93
N ASN A 190 7.29 17.63 -7.93
CA ASN A 190 8.03 18.80 -8.43
C ASN A 190 8.20 19.87 -7.34
N TRP A 191 7.16 20.14 -6.57
CA TRP A 191 7.22 21.06 -5.43
C TRP A 191 8.22 20.57 -4.37
N TRP A 192 8.19 19.27 -4.03
CA TRP A 192 9.14 18.67 -3.10
C TRP A 192 10.58 18.86 -3.57
N ASP A 193 10.90 18.42 -4.79
CA ASP A 193 12.25 18.42 -5.32
C ASP A 193 12.81 19.86 -5.51
N ASN A 194 12.00 20.77 -6.02
CA ASN A 194 12.47 22.08 -6.46
C ASN A 194 12.25 23.20 -5.42
N ALA A 195 11.23 23.07 -4.56
CA ALA A 195 10.89 24.12 -3.61
C ALA A 195 11.20 23.71 -2.15
N MET A 196 10.68 22.56 -1.68
CA MET A 196 10.71 22.20 -0.26
C MET A 196 12.06 21.61 0.18
N TRP A 197 12.68 20.76 -0.65
CA TRP A 197 13.94 20.09 -0.32
C TRP A 197 15.03 21.02 0.19
N ASN A 198 15.16 22.20 -0.39
CA ASN A 198 16.21 23.18 -0.10
C ASN A 198 15.83 24.21 0.99
N ARG A 199 14.79 23.97 1.80
CA ARG A 199 14.32 24.93 2.81
C ARG A 199 14.92 24.74 4.19
N LEU A 200 15.92 23.90 4.34
CA LEU A 200 16.70 23.82 5.57
C LEU A 200 17.66 25.02 5.71
N ASN A 201 17.81 25.53 6.94
CA ASN A 201 18.83 26.51 7.28
C ASN A 201 20.22 25.94 7.06
N ASP A 202 20.42 24.70 7.50
CA ASP A 202 21.64 23.92 7.28
C ASP A 202 21.25 22.54 6.70
N LEU A 203 21.73 22.27 5.49
CA LEU A 203 21.43 21.01 4.78
C LEU A 203 22.16 19.80 5.41
N SER A 204 23.22 20.05 6.20
CA SER A 204 24.04 19.00 6.82
C SER A 204 23.51 18.55 8.19
N THR A 205 22.73 19.39 8.88
CA THR A 205 22.24 19.11 10.24
C THR A 205 20.73 19.12 10.36
N GLY A 206 20.00 19.71 9.42
CA GLY A 206 18.54 19.79 9.46
C GLY A 206 17.86 18.49 9.07
N HIS A 207 16.63 18.30 9.57
CA HIS A 207 15.87 17.07 9.37
C HIS A 207 14.67 17.27 8.44
N ARG A 208 14.27 16.19 7.76
CA ARG A 208 13.05 16.13 6.94
C ARG A 208 12.18 14.96 7.39
N VAL A 209 10.92 15.23 7.60
CA VAL A 209 9.93 14.22 8.01
C VAL A 209 8.75 14.25 7.05
N ILE A 210 8.47 13.12 6.42
CA ILE A 210 7.26 12.90 5.62
C ILE A 210 6.34 11.99 6.43
N ILE A 211 5.12 12.45 6.69
CA ILE A 211 4.11 11.71 7.44
C ILE A 211 2.89 11.55 6.54
N GLN A 212 2.55 10.33 6.14
CA GLN A 212 1.37 10.12 5.30
C GLN A 212 0.82 8.71 5.42
N GLN A 213 -0.46 8.55 5.06
CA GLN A 213 -0.97 7.28 4.57
C GLN A 213 -0.55 7.10 3.10
N ARG A 214 -0.30 5.88 2.67
CA ARG A 214 0.00 5.61 1.27
C ARG A 214 -1.27 5.68 0.44
N VAL A 215 -1.25 6.39 -0.67
CA VAL A 215 -2.41 6.55 -1.55
C VAL A 215 -2.14 6.09 -2.98
N HIS A 216 -0.88 6.09 -3.39
CA HIS A 216 -0.43 5.66 -4.71
C HIS A 216 1.03 5.19 -4.64
N GLU A 217 1.46 4.34 -5.59
CA GLU A 217 2.88 3.94 -5.64
C GLU A 217 3.80 5.14 -5.89
N ASP A 218 3.38 6.09 -6.73
CA ASP A 218 4.07 7.34 -7.05
C ASP A 218 3.66 8.51 -6.14
N ASP A 219 3.22 8.24 -4.90
CA ASP A 219 3.08 9.30 -3.89
C ASP A 219 4.47 9.76 -3.38
N LEU A 220 4.52 10.79 -2.55
CA LEU A 220 5.79 11.34 -2.09
C LEU A 220 6.68 10.30 -1.40
N THR A 221 6.10 9.33 -0.65
CA THR A 221 6.88 8.21 -0.09
C THR A 221 7.49 7.35 -1.20
N GLY A 222 6.69 6.95 -2.20
CA GLY A 222 7.19 6.15 -3.33
C GLY A 222 8.31 6.85 -4.08
N HIS A 223 8.18 8.17 -4.28
CA HIS A 223 9.20 9.00 -4.91
C HIS A 223 10.53 8.97 -4.17
N VAL A 224 10.55 9.26 -2.86
CA VAL A 224 11.79 9.27 -2.08
C VAL A 224 12.36 7.87 -1.90
N GLN A 225 11.52 6.85 -1.82
CA GLN A 225 11.93 5.45 -1.74
C GLN A 225 12.58 4.96 -3.04
N GLY A 226 12.08 5.42 -4.19
CA GLY A 226 12.64 5.06 -5.50
C GLY A 226 13.93 5.82 -5.84
N LYS A 227 14.09 7.05 -5.31
CA LYS A 227 15.21 7.94 -5.66
C LYS A 227 16.45 7.66 -4.82
N ASP A 228 16.32 7.66 -3.50
CA ASP A 228 17.46 7.57 -2.56
C ASP A 228 17.09 6.88 -1.24
N PRO A 229 16.71 5.59 -1.25
CA PRO A 229 16.22 4.91 -0.05
C PRO A 229 17.24 4.84 1.08
N ALA A 230 18.55 4.91 0.76
CA ALA A 230 19.64 4.87 1.74
C ALA A 230 19.70 6.11 2.64
N ASP A 231 19.20 7.25 2.16
CA ASP A 231 19.18 8.52 2.90
C ASP A 231 17.97 8.67 3.83
N TRP A 232 17.06 7.67 3.82
CA TRP A 232 15.81 7.70 4.56
C TRP A 232 15.71 6.56 5.57
N ALA A 233 15.17 6.88 6.73
CA ALA A 233 14.59 5.89 7.63
C ALA A 233 13.08 5.78 7.36
N PHE A 234 12.50 4.59 7.54
CA PHE A 234 11.09 4.32 7.30
C PHE A 234 10.45 3.68 8.52
N LEU A 235 9.39 4.29 9.03
CA LEU A 235 8.44 3.66 9.94
C LEU A 235 7.18 3.34 9.15
N VAL A 236 6.90 2.07 8.93
CA VAL A 236 5.69 1.61 8.24
C VAL A 236 4.89 0.73 9.19
N ILE A 237 3.66 1.14 9.50
CA ILE A 237 2.74 0.36 10.35
C ILE A 237 1.48 0.08 9.54
N ARG A 238 1.18 -1.18 9.31
CA ARG A 238 -0.02 -1.66 8.64
C ARG A 238 -1.20 -1.76 9.61
N MET A 239 -2.43 -1.58 9.14
CA MET A 239 -3.63 -1.74 9.96
C MET A 239 -3.70 -3.15 10.55
N GLU A 240 -3.53 -4.14 9.71
CA GLU A 240 -3.45 -5.55 10.07
C GLU A 240 -2.01 -6.02 9.89
N TYR A 241 -1.54 -6.83 10.82
CA TYR A 241 -0.23 -7.45 10.71
C TYR A 241 -0.21 -8.43 9.55
N GLU A 242 0.82 -8.36 8.74
CA GLU A 242 1.14 -9.31 7.68
C GLU A 242 2.54 -9.84 7.96
N ALA A 243 2.64 -11.15 8.13
CA ALA A 243 3.92 -11.81 8.35
C ALA A 243 4.84 -11.63 7.11
N PRO A 244 6.14 -11.39 7.30
CA PRO A 244 7.08 -11.30 6.20
C PRO A 244 7.07 -12.57 5.34
N THR A 245 7.14 -12.39 4.03
CA THR A 245 7.25 -13.47 3.03
C THR A 245 8.45 -13.22 2.12
N GLU A 246 8.82 -14.20 1.28
CA GLU A 246 9.87 -13.99 0.28
C GLU A 246 9.52 -12.84 -0.70
N LYS A 247 8.24 -12.67 -1.03
CA LYS A 247 7.75 -11.62 -1.95
C LYS A 247 7.60 -10.26 -1.26
N ASP A 248 7.26 -10.25 0.02
CA ASP A 248 7.13 -9.04 0.85
C ASP A 248 7.87 -9.25 2.18
N PRO A 249 9.16 -8.93 2.23
CA PRO A 249 9.96 -9.09 3.45
C PRO A 249 9.51 -8.15 4.58
N GLY A 250 8.45 -7.38 4.35
CA GLY A 250 7.97 -6.38 5.28
C GLY A 250 8.84 -5.12 5.33
N PRO A 251 8.48 -4.15 6.19
CA PRO A 251 9.25 -2.93 6.37
C PRO A 251 10.65 -3.22 6.93
N ALA A 252 11.67 -2.61 6.33
CA ALA A 252 13.03 -2.71 6.85
C ALA A 252 13.13 -2.12 8.27
N PRO A 253 13.94 -2.69 9.17
CA PRO A 253 14.16 -2.12 10.50
C PRO A 253 14.67 -0.69 10.42
N THR A 254 14.19 0.16 11.33
CA THR A 254 14.67 1.55 11.40
C THR A 254 16.11 1.58 11.90
N PRO A 255 17.05 2.16 11.14
CA PRO A 255 18.47 2.15 11.49
C PRO A 255 18.73 2.91 12.80
N GLY A 256 19.53 2.35 13.68
CA GLY A 256 19.90 2.97 14.97
C GLY A 256 18.82 2.94 16.05
N LEU A 257 17.64 2.38 15.77
CA LEU A 257 16.56 2.24 16.72
C LEU A 257 16.16 0.76 16.85
N ALA A 258 16.27 0.20 18.03
CA ALA A 258 15.84 -1.18 18.32
C ALA A 258 14.30 -1.25 18.43
N TRP A 259 13.63 -0.95 17.32
CA TRP A 259 12.18 -1.04 17.22
C TRP A 259 11.77 -2.12 16.23
N VAL A 260 10.82 -2.92 16.63
CA VAL A 260 10.15 -3.92 15.79
C VAL A 260 8.65 -3.85 16.06
N ASP A 261 7.85 -4.19 15.07
CA ASP A 261 6.40 -4.34 15.25
C ASP A 261 6.14 -5.43 16.31
N PRO A 262 5.44 -5.11 17.40
CA PRO A 262 5.24 -6.08 18.49
C PRO A 262 4.25 -7.20 18.15
N ARG A 263 3.53 -7.07 17.02
CA ARG A 263 2.56 -8.07 16.58
C ARG A 263 3.26 -9.27 15.97
N THR A 264 2.67 -10.43 16.11
CA THR A 264 3.20 -11.70 15.58
C THR A 264 2.15 -12.58 14.93
N VAL A 265 0.86 -12.22 15.08
CA VAL A 265 -0.26 -13.01 14.57
C VAL A 265 -0.81 -12.35 13.31
N GLU A 266 -0.93 -13.12 12.22
CA GLU A 266 -1.51 -12.65 10.96
C GLU A 266 -2.90 -12.05 11.18
N GLY A 267 -3.16 -10.85 10.63
CA GLY A 267 -4.41 -10.12 10.79
C GLY A 267 -4.58 -9.39 12.13
N GLU A 268 -3.57 -9.41 13.02
CA GLU A 268 -3.63 -8.68 14.29
C GLU A 268 -3.70 -7.17 14.04
N LEU A 269 -4.71 -6.51 14.61
CA LEU A 269 -4.94 -5.09 14.42
C LEU A 269 -3.91 -4.23 15.17
N MET A 270 -3.43 -3.17 14.53
CA MET A 270 -2.43 -2.28 15.14
C MET A 270 -2.94 -1.55 16.38
N PHE A 271 -4.23 -1.29 16.49
CA PHE A 271 -4.81 -0.48 17.57
C PHE A 271 -6.29 -0.85 17.82
N PRO A 272 -6.59 -2.06 18.38
CA PRO A 272 -7.95 -2.59 18.49
C PRO A 272 -8.92 -1.71 19.29
N THR A 273 -8.43 -1.01 20.33
CA THR A 273 -9.26 -0.12 21.15
C THR A 273 -9.72 1.13 20.40
N ARG A 274 -9.05 1.52 19.33
CA ARG A 274 -9.39 2.66 18.47
C ARG A 274 -10.05 2.22 17.16
N PHE A 275 -9.59 1.11 16.60
CA PHE A 275 -10.06 0.48 15.38
C PHE A 275 -10.50 -0.95 15.66
N PRO A 276 -11.71 -1.16 16.22
CA PRO A 276 -12.29 -2.50 16.37
C PRO A 276 -12.43 -3.21 15.03
N ALA A 277 -12.44 -4.54 15.03
CA ALA A 277 -12.46 -5.34 13.80
C ALA A 277 -13.65 -5.03 12.88
N ASP A 278 -14.84 -4.85 13.44
CA ASP A 278 -16.05 -4.48 12.69
C ASP A 278 -15.92 -3.11 12.00
N VAL A 279 -15.26 -2.15 12.64
CA VAL A 279 -14.96 -0.83 12.06
C VAL A 279 -13.95 -0.95 10.92
N VAL A 280 -12.90 -1.75 11.07
CA VAL A 280 -11.89 -1.98 10.03
C VAL A 280 -12.54 -2.67 8.83
N GLU A 281 -13.36 -3.69 9.04
CA GLU A 281 -14.08 -4.37 7.95
C GLU A 281 -15.07 -3.44 7.23
N ALA A 282 -15.73 -2.53 7.96
CA ALA A 282 -16.57 -1.51 7.34
C ALA A 282 -15.73 -0.53 6.48
N GLN A 283 -14.55 -0.11 6.95
CA GLN A 283 -13.64 0.72 6.18
C GLN A 283 -13.13 0.02 4.91
N LYS A 284 -12.75 -1.24 5.00
CA LYS A 284 -12.33 -2.05 3.84
C LYS A 284 -13.41 -2.09 2.75
N ARG A 285 -14.67 -2.33 3.15
CA ARG A 285 -15.79 -2.31 2.18
C ARG A 285 -15.96 -0.99 1.46
N VAL A 286 -15.75 0.13 2.16
CA VAL A 286 -15.85 1.48 1.56
C VAL A 286 -14.64 1.79 0.67
N LEU A 287 -13.44 1.42 1.11
CA LEU A 287 -12.20 1.71 0.39
C LEU A 287 -11.98 0.80 -0.83
N GLY A 288 -12.58 -0.39 -0.82
CA GLY A 288 -12.27 -1.43 -1.79
C GLY A 288 -10.84 -1.96 -1.66
N THR A 289 -10.46 -2.89 -2.53
CA THR A 289 -9.16 -3.58 -2.43
C THR A 289 -7.98 -2.63 -2.60
N ALA A 290 -8.00 -1.76 -3.61
CA ALA A 290 -6.91 -0.82 -3.87
C ALA A 290 -6.73 0.22 -2.74
N GLY A 291 -7.84 0.78 -2.24
CA GLY A 291 -7.80 1.72 -1.13
C GLY A 291 -7.35 1.06 0.18
N THR A 292 -7.76 -0.18 0.43
CA THR A 292 -7.33 -0.99 1.58
C THR A 292 -5.82 -1.25 1.50
N ALA A 293 -5.32 -1.73 0.37
CA ALA A 293 -3.89 -1.99 0.17
C ALA A 293 -3.04 -0.73 0.38
N GLY A 294 -3.48 0.43 -0.13
CA GLY A 294 -2.80 1.71 0.05
C GLY A 294 -2.95 2.25 1.47
N GLN A 295 -4.16 2.71 1.82
CA GLN A 295 -4.38 3.53 3.01
C GLN A 295 -4.30 2.73 4.32
N LEU A 296 -4.75 1.47 4.33
CA LEU A 296 -4.71 0.65 5.54
C LEU A 296 -3.42 -0.18 5.61
N GLN A 297 -3.02 -0.83 4.52
CA GLN A 297 -1.85 -1.73 4.53
C GLN A 297 -0.55 -1.06 4.06
N GLN A 298 -0.57 0.25 3.74
CA GLN A 298 0.59 1.05 3.34
C GLN A 298 1.35 0.48 2.13
N ARG A 299 0.64 -0.28 1.29
CA ARG A 299 1.19 -0.95 0.10
C ARG A 299 0.29 -0.67 -1.10
N PRO A 300 0.31 0.57 -1.65
CA PRO A 300 -0.49 0.90 -2.81
C PRO A 300 -0.03 0.08 -4.02
N ALA A 301 -1.00 -0.46 -4.74
CA ALA A 301 -0.77 -1.07 -6.04
C ALA A 301 -0.85 -0.01 -7.15
N PRO A 302 -0.14 -0.18 -8.28
CA PRO A 302 -0.28 0.68 -9.44
C PRO A 302 -1.72 0.66 -9.95
N LYS A 303 -2.36 1.81 -10.06
CA LYS A 303 -3.70 1.90 -10.69
C LYS A 303 -3.66 1.51 -12.17
N ASP A 304 -2.54 1.78 -12.81
CA ASP A 304 -2.35 1.48 -14.24
C ASP A 304 -1.88 0.04 -14.50
N GLY A 305 -1.59 -0.74 -13.45
CA GLY A 305 -1.03 -2.09 -13.56
C GLY A 305 0.42 -2.12 -14.02
N LEU A 306 1.20 -3.10 -13.55
CA LEU A 306 2.60 -3.28 -13.95
C LEU A 306 2.71 -4.06 -15.27
N ILE A 307 2.11 -5.26 -15.32
CA ILE A 307 2.08 -6.13 -16.50
C ILE A 307 0.72 -6.03 -17.19
N PHE A 308 -0.38 -6.18 -16.41
CA PHE A 308 -1.75 -6.05 -16.92
C PHE A 308 -2.25 -4.63 -16.69
N LYS A 309 -2.15 -3.78 -17.70
CA LYS A 309 -2.48 -2.35 -17.60
C LYS A 309 -3.99 -2.11 -17.61
N ALA A 310 -4.46 -1.23 -16.74
CA ALA A 310 -5.88 -0.92 -16.56
C ALA A 310 -6.55 -0.34 -17.81
N GLY A 311 -5.82 0.44 -18.61
CA GLY A 311 -6.34 1.05 -19.83
C GLY A 311 -6.81 0.07 -20.91
N PHE A 312 -6.43 -1.20 -20.80
CA PHE A 312 -6.79 -2.24 -21.79
C PHE A 312 -7.90 -3.18 -21.32
N VAL A 313 -8.39 -3.03 -20.08
CA VAL A 313 -9.51 -3.83 -19.59
C VAL A 313 -10.77 -3.59 -20.43
N ARG A 314 -11.48 -4.67 -20.71
CA ARG A 314 -12.80 -4.62 -21.36
C ARG A 314 -13.85 -5.14 -20.39
N LEU A 315 -14.88 -4.35 -20.19
CA LEU A 315 -16.00 -4.71 -19.31
C LEU A 315 -17.25 -4.96 -20.14
N TYR A 316 -18.10 -5.86 -19.66
CA TYR A 316 -19.39 -6.15 -20.26
C TYR A 316 -20.48 -6.26 -19.18
N LYS A 317 -21.73 -6.00 -19.55
CA LYS A 317 -22.86 -6.18 -18.64
C LYS A 317 -23.30 -7.64 -18.63
N VAL A 318 -23.49 -8.21 -17.45
CA VAL A 318 -24.00 -9.58 -17.30
C VAL A 318 -25.29 -9.75 -18.08
N GLY A 319 -25.38 -10.81 -18.88
CA GLY A 319 -26.49 -11.06 -19.79
C GLY A 319 -26.31 -10.50 -21.20
N SER A 320 -25.17 -9.84 -21.49
CA SER A 320 -24.81 -9.39 -22.84
C SER A 320 -23.65 -10.19 -23.45
N GLU A 321 -23.40 -11.39 -22.91
CA GLU A 321 -22.38 -12.30 -23.41
C GLU A 321 -22.72 -12.77 -24.85
N PRO A 322 -21.70 -12.86 -25.73
CA PRO A 322 -21.90 -13.46 -27.05
C PRO A 322 -22.12 -14.98 -26.94
N GLU A 323 -22.55 -15.59 -28.02
CA GLU A 323 -22.51 -17.05 -28.12
C GLU A 323 -21.06 -17.53 -28.08
N PHE A 324 -20.77 -18.48 -27.20
CA PHE A 324 -19.43 -19.02 -27.03
C PHE A 324 -19.21 -20.22 -27.97
N THR A 325 -18.09 -20.18 -28.67
CA THR A 325 -17.64 -21.30 -29.52
C THR A 325 -17.02 -22.42 -28.69
N ARG A 326 -16.36 -22.07 -27.58
CA ARG A 326 -15.80 -22.99 -26.58
C ARG A 326 -15.96 -22.40 -25.19
N LYS A 327 -16.11 -23.29 -24.20
CA LYS A 327 -16.22 -22.92 -22.78
C LYS A 327 -15.11 -23.59 -21.98
N PHE A 328 -14.53 -22.86 -21.06
CA PHE A 328 -13.41 -23.32 -20.27
C PHE A 328 -13.68 -23.16 -18.79
N LEU A 329 -13.19 -24.13 -18.01
CA LEU A 329 -12.83 -23.91 -16.61
C LEU A 329 -11.31 -23.96 -16.48
N THR A 330 -10.80 -23.19 -15.55
CA THR A 330 -9.39 -23.23 -15.18
C THR A 330 -9.27 -23.17 -13.67
N ALA A 331 -8.32 -23.92 -13.10
CA ALA A 331 -8.09 -23.96 -11.66
C ALA A 331 -6.60 -23.81 -11.33
N ASP A 332 -6.32 -22.91 -10.39
CA ASP A 332 -5.11 -22.92 -9.57
C ASP A 332 -5.49 -23.40 -8.15
N THR A 333 -4.71 -24.34 -7.61
CA THR A 333 -5.13 -25.09 -6.42
C THR A 333 -4.12 -25.00 -5.28
N ALA A 334 -4.61 -24.66 -4.09
CA ALA A 334 -3.89 -24.79 -2.83
C ALA A 334 -4.74 -25.60 -1.83
N PHE A 335 -4.10 -26.43 -1.00
CA PHE A 335 -4.80 -27.31 -0.05
C PHE A 335 -4.52 -26.90 1.39
N SER A 336 -5.01 -25.75 1.82
CA SER A 336 -4.93 -25.41 3.25
C SER A 336 -6.07 -24.51 3.66
N LYS A 337 -6.61 -24.76 4.87
CA LYS A 337 -7.57 -23.89 5.54
C LYS A 337 -6.89 -22.89 6.47
N GLU A 338 -5.56 -22.87 6.51
CA GLU A 338 -4.82 -21.93 7.36
C GLU A 338 -4.90 -20.52 6.76
N LYS A 339 -5.11 -19.51 7.60
CA LYS A 339 -5.23 -18.10 7.18
C LYS A 339 -4.00 -17.53 6.45
N THR A 340 -2.89 -18.27 6.47
CA THR A 340 -1.63 -17.92 5.81
C THR A 340 -1.40 -18.65 4.49
N ALA A 341 -2.33 -19.58 4.13
CA ALA A 341 -2.20 -20.36 2.90
C ALA A 341 -2.63 -19.57 1.65
N ASP A 342 -2.14 -20.01 0.49
CA ASP A 342 -2.61 -19.50 -0.80
C ASP A 342 -4.07 -19.87 -1.04
N PHE A 343 -4.74 -19.10 -1.88
CA PHE A 343 -6.13 -19.36 -2.27
C PHE A 343 -6.20 -20.43 -3.36
N SER A 344 -7.25 -21.22 -3.32
CA SER A 344 -7.69 -21.97 -4.51
C SER A 344 -8.60 -21.09 -5.34
N VAL A 345 -8.37 -21.04 -6.65
CA VAL A 345 -9.17 -20.26 -7.59
C VAL A 345 -9.69 -21.16 -8.69
N ILE A 346 -10.98 -21.06 -9.00
CA ILE A 346 -11.58 -21.66 -10.20
C ILE A 346 -12.29 -20.57 -10.98
N ALA A 347 -11.92 -20.39 -12.25
CA ALA A 347 -12.55 -19.41 -13.13
C ALA A 347 -13.24 -20.10 -14.31
N ALA A 348 -14.39 -19.55 -14.72
CA ALA A 348 -15.11 -19.93 -15.92
C ALA A 348 -14.96 -18.85 -16.98
N ALA A 349 -14.69 -19.24 -18.23
CA ALA A 349 -14.65 -18.33 -19.36
C ALA A 349 -15.19 -18.97 -20.62
N GLY A 350 -15.80 -18.16 -21.50
CA GLY A 350 -16.22 -18.55 -22.84
C GLY A 350 -15.36 -17.88 -23.91
N GLU A 351 -14.97 -18.63 -24.92
CA GLU A 351 -14.32 -18.09 -26.12
C GLU A 351 -15.38 -17.72 -27.15
N CYS A 352 -15.28 -16.51 -27.68
CA CYS A 352 -16.03 -16.08 -28.84
C CYS A 352 -15.08 -15.86 -30.01
N ASN A 353 -15.40 -16.49 -31.12
CA ASN A 353 -14.62 -16.39 -32.35
C ASN A 353 -15.51 -15.89 -33.49
N ILE A 354 -15.40 -14.60 -33.79
CA ILE A 354 -16.08 -13.95 -34.90
C ILE A 354 -15.08 -13.49 -35.95
N PRO A 355 -15.43 -13.32 -37.23
CA PRO A 355 -14.50 -12.87 -38.25
C PRO A 355 -13.72 -11.62 -37.85
N GLY A 356 -12.40 -11.74 -37.75
CA GLY A 356 -11.48 -10.66 -37.39
C GLY A 356 -11.28 -10.42 -35.89
N PHE A 357 -11.97 -11.18 -35.00
CA PHE A 357 -11.80 -11.02 -33.55
C PHE A 357 -12.02 -12.34 -32.81
N THR A 358 -11.08 -12.68 -31.94
CA THR A 358 -11.20 -13.78 -30.96
C THR A 358 -10.94 -13.22 -29.56
N GLY A 359 -11.83 -13.48 -28.62
CA GLY A 359 -11.73 -13.01 -27.23
C GLY A 359 -12.19 -14.05 -26.22
N LEU A 360 -11.85 -13.84 -24.96
CA LEU A 360 -12.29 -14.60 -23.80
C LEU A 360 -13.15 -13.72 -22.90
N TRP A 361 -14.34 -14.21 -22.54
CA TRP A 361 -15.27 -13.61 -21.57
C TRP A 361 -15.26 -14.42 -20.29
N PHE A 362 -14.74 -13.86 -19.21
CA PHE A 362 -14.85 -14.45 -17.88
C PHE A 362 -16.28 -14.33 -17.41
N THR A 363 -16.91 -15.44 -17.04
CA THR A 363 -18.34 -15.49 -16.67
C THR A 363 -18.55 -15.79 -15.20
N ASP A 364 -17.59 -16.45 -14.53
CA ASP A 364 -17.66 -16.81 -13.12
C ASP A 364 -16.27 -16.98 -12.52
N LEU A 365 -16.16 -16.74 -11.21
CA LEU A 365 -14.94 -16.94 -10.47
C LEU A 365 -15.27 -17.31 -9.03
N TRP A 366 -14.66 -18.37 -8.55
CA TRP A 366 -14.62 -18.77 -7.15
C TRP A 366 -13.19 -18.69 -6.63
N ARG A 367 -13.00 -18.11 -5.42
CA ARG A 367 -11.70 -17.94 -4.77
C ARG A 367 -11.86 -18.07 -3.27
N GLU A 368 -11.28 -19.13 -2.69
CA GLU A 368 -11.34 -19.38 -1.25
C GLU A 368 -10.11 -20.15 -0.76
N GLN A 369 -9.80 -20.02 0.53
CA GLN A 369 -8.90 -20.91 1.25
C GLN A 369 -9.69 -22.15 1.66
N ALA A 370 -9.62 -23.20 0.86
CA ALA A 370 -10.47 -24.37 1.02
C ALA A 370 -9.64 -25.66 1.16
N GLY A 371 -10.18 -26.61 1.90
CA GLY A 371 -9.65 -27.97 1.90
C GLY A 371 -10.03 -28.71 0.62
N PHE A 372 -9.39 -29.87 0.40
CA PHE A 372 -9.63 -30.67 -0.79
C PHE A 372 -11.10 -31.06 -1.02
N PRO A 373 -11.89 -31.47 -0.01
CA PRO A 373 -13.31 -31.80 -0.22
C PRO A 373 -14.14 -30.65 -0.75
N GLU A 374 -13.93 -29.45 -0.23
CA GLU A 374 -14.63 -28.23 -0.63
C GLU A 374 -14.23 -27.82 -2.04
N LEU A 375 -12.93 -27.86 -2.36
CA LEU A 375 -12.40 -27.57 -3.70
C LEU A 375 -12.96 -28.54 -4.73
N LYS A 376 -12.99 -29.84 -4.44
CA LYS A 376 -13.60 -30.86 -5.31
C LYS A 376 -15.09 -30.57 -5.55
N ALA A 377 -15.86 -30.32 -4.47
CA ALA A 377 -17.28 -30.02 -4.58
C ALA A 377 -17.52 -28.79 -5.46
N GLN A 378 -16.72 -27.75 -5.29
CA GLN A 378 -16.80 -26.51 -6.06
C GLN A 378 -16.47 -26.75 -7.54
N ALA A 379 -15.39 -27.51 -7.82
CA ALA A 379 -15.00 -27.87 -9.19
C ALA A 379 -16.13 -28.60 -9.93
N VAL A 380 -16.76 -29.58 -9.29
CA VAL A 380 -17.90 -30.33 -9.87
C VAL A 380 -19.12 -29.43 -10.06
N MET A 381 -19.42 -28.55 -9.08
CA MET A 381 -20.55 -27.62 -9.17
C MET A 381 -20.36 -26.62 -10.31
N MET A 382 -19.18 -26.02 -10.45
CA MET A 382 -18.89 -25.09 -11.55
C MET A 382 -18.90 -25.81 -12.91
N ALA A 383 -18.40 -27.03 -12.98
CA ALA A 383 -18.46 -27.83 -14.21
C ALA A 383 -19.91 -28.15 -14.61
N ALA A 384 -20.77 -28.51 -13.66
CA ALA A 384 -22.21 -28.73 -13.91
C ALA A 384 -22.94 -27.45 -14.34
N LYS A 385 -22.53 -26.29 -13.83
CA LYS A 385 -23.12 -24.98 -14.17
C LYS A 385 -22.70 -24.50 -15.56
N HIS A 386 -21.42 -24.61 -15.89
CA HIS A 386 -20.83 -23.97 -17.07
C HIS A 386 -20.65 -24.91 -18.27
N HIS A 387 -20.73 -26.24 -18.07
CA HIS A 387 -20.57 -27.25 -19.12
C HIS A 387 -19.31 -27.01 -19.98
N PRO A 388 -18.10 -27.08 -19.41
CA PRO A 388 -16.87 -26.71 -20.10
C PRO A 388 -16.47 -27.76 -21.16
N ASP A 389 -15.93 -27.28 -22.28
CA ASP A 389 -15.30 -28.12 -23.31
C ASP A 389 -13.88 -28.55 -22.89
N ALA A 390 -13.27 -27.82 -21.95
CA ALA A 390 -12.00 -28.17 -21.30
C ALA A 390 -11.92 -27.61 -19.88
N PHE A 391 -11.44 -28.44 -18.95
CA PHE A 391 -11.16 -28.03 -17.58
C PHE A 391 -9.64 -28.07 -17.35
N LEU A 392 -9.00 -26.91 -17.36
CA LEU A 392 -7.56 -26.74 -17.22
C LEU A 392 -7.18 -26.82 -15.74
N VAL A 393 -6.27 -27.69 -15.36
CA VAL A 393 -5.79 -27.82 -13.99
C VAL A 393 -4.26 -27.91 -14.03
N GLU A 394 -3.60 -27.09 -13.20
CA GLU A 394 -2.16 -27.09 -13.10
C GLU A 394 -1.63 -28.45 -12.59
N ASP A 395 -0.69 -29.08 -13.32
CA ASP A 395 -0.12 -30.37 -12.96
C ASP A 395 1.04 -30.21 -11.95
N LYS A 396 0.69 -29.68 -10.78
CA LYS A 396 1.54 -29.60 -9.57
C LYS A 396 0.95 -30.46 -8.45
N ALA A 397 1.68 -30.62 -7.36
CA ALA A 397 1.32 -31.53 -6.26
C ALA A 397 -0.16 -31.42 -5.80
N SER A 398 -0.67 -30.19 -5.62
CA SER A 398 -2.07 -29.93 -5.26
C SER A 398 -3.04 -30.23 -6.42
N GLY A 399 -2.71 -29.82 -7.64
CA GLY A 399 -3.53 -30.06 -8.82
C GLY A 399 -3.62 -31.53 -9.22
N GLN A 400 -2.56 -32.31 -9.02
CA GLN A 400 -2.55 -33.76 -9.34
C GLN A 400 -3.64 -34.53 -8.60
N SER A 401 -3.87 -34.22 -7.34
CA SER A 401 -4.96 -34.86 -6.57
C SER A 401 -6.33 -34.52 -7.14
N LEU A 402 -6.56 -33.27 -7.51
CA LEU A 402 -7.83 -32.86 -8.14
C LEU A 402 -8.01 -33.51 -9.50
N ILE A 403 -6.97 -33.52 -10.35
CA ILE A 403 -6.96 -34.16 -11.66
C ILE A 403 -7.36 -35.64 -11.54
N GLN A 404 -6.68 -36.42 -10.68
CA GLN A 404 -6.93 -37.83 -10.50
C GLN A 404 -8.38 -38.12 -10.08
N VAL A 405 -8.91 -37.32 -9.18
CA VAL A 405 -10.30 -37.50 -8.70
C VAL A 405 -11.29 -37.14 -9.80
N LEU A 406 -11.10 -36.02 -10.51
CA LEU A 406 -12.00 -35.61 -11.58
C LEU A 406 -11.99 -36.62 -12.75
N GLU A 407 -10.83 -37.13 -13.15
CA GLU A 407 -10.70 -38.14 -14.21
C GLU A 407 -11.34 -39.49 -13.82
N ASN A 408 -11.24 -39.90 -12.54
CA ASN A 408 -11.74 -41.19 -12.08
C ASN A 408 -13.25 -41.18 -11.73
N GLU A 409 -13.76 -40.07 -11.25
CA GLU A 409 -15.12 -39.98 -10.72
C GLU A 409 -16.09 -39.21 -11.62
N THR A 410 -15.59 -38.56 -12.67
CA THR A 410 -16.42 -37.75 -13.58
C THR A 410 -16.03 -37.98 -15.04
N SER A 411 -16.88 -37.53 -15.95
CA SER A 411 -16.63 -37.50 -17.40
C SER A 411 -16.15 -36.12 -17.88
N LEU A 412 -15.61 -35.30 -16.98
CA LEU A 412 -15.17 -33.95 -17.33
C LEU A 412 -13.93 -33.98 -18.22
N PRO A 413 -13.84 -33.08 -19.21
CA PRO A 413 -12.70 -33.00 -20.13
C PRO A 413 -11.51 -32.30 -19.45
N VAL A 414 -10.83 -32.99 -18.53
CA VAL A 414 -9.71 -32.46 -17.76
C VAL A 414 -8.47 -32.35 -18.65
N VAL A 415 -7.86 -31.17 -18.66
CA VAL A 415 -6.62 -30.88 -19.36
C VAL A 415 -5.53 -30.56 -18.34
N ARG A 416 -4.49 -31.39 -18.31
CA ARG A 416 -3.32 -31.18 -17.43
C ARG A 416 -2.43 -30.07 -17.98
N VAL A 417 -2.24 -29.00 -17.24
CA VAL A 417 -1.40 -27.89 -17.67
C VAL A 417 -0.04 -27.97 -17.01
N LYS A 418 0.99 -28.25 -17.81
CA LYS A 418 2.38 -28.22 -17.33
C LYS A 418 2.87 -26.78 -17.21
N VAL A 419 3.54 -26.50 -16.11
CA VAL A 419 4.15 -25.20 -15.83
C VAL A 419 5.65 -25.32 -15.91
N ASP A 420 6.21 -24.79 -17.00
CA ASP A 420 7.63 -24.90 -17.32
C ASP A 420 8.41 -23.59 -17.07
N THR A 421 7.69 -22.48 -16.75
CA THR A 421 8.26 -21.14 -16.58
C THR A 421 7.73 -20.48 -15.33
N ASP A 422 8.49 -19.48 -14.82
CA ASP A 422 8.05 -18.67 -13.68
C ASP A 422 6.79 -17.82 -14.01
N LYS A 423 6.10 -17.39 -12.96
CA LYS A 423 4.84 -16.64 -13.07
C LYS A 423 4.98 -15.31 -13.85
N VAL A 424 6.09 -14.57 -13.64
CA VAL A 424 6.34 -13.29 -14.30
C VAL A 424 6.51 -13.48 -15.82
N THR A 425 7.24 -14.52 -16.21
CA THR A 425 7.41 -14.88 -17.62
C THR A 425 6.07 -15.25 -18.26
N ARG A 426 5.22 -16.02 -17.58
CA ARG A 426 3.86 -16.35 -18.08
C ARG A 426 2.98 -15.11 -18.20
N ALA A 427 3.01 -14.21 -17.22
CA ALA A 427 2.25 -12.96 -17.25
C ALA A 427 2.70 -12.04 -18.39
N ASN A 428 4.00 -11.90 -18.63
CA ASN A 428 4.55 -11.14 -19.75
C ASN A 428 4.15 -11.74 -21.11
N ALA A 429 4.08 -13.07 -21.23
CA ALA A 429 3.60 -13.73 -22.43
C ALA A 429 2.09 -13.52 -22.67
N ALA A 430 1.29 -13.34 -21.62
CA ALA A 430 -0.15 -13.08 -21.68
C ALA A 430 -0.48 -11.59 -21.90
N ALA A 431 0.41 -10.67 -21.52
CA ALA A 431 0.19 -9.23 -21.61
C ALA A 431 -0.22 -8.71 -22.99
N PRO A 432 0.36 -9.17 -24.14
CA PRO A 432 -0.09 -8.75 -25.47
C PRO A 432 -1.56 -9.08 -25.76
N THR A 433 -2.06 -10.21 -25.25
CA THR A 433 -3.47 -10.59 -25.40
C THR A 433 -4.40 -9.67 -24.59
N TRP A 434 -3.97 -9.28 -23.39
CA TRP A 434 -4.65 -8.29 -22.57
C TRP A 434 -4.65 -6.90 -23.24
N GLU A 435 -3.49 -6.44 -23.72
CA GLU A 435 -3.32 -5.15 -24.41
C GLU A 435 -4.11 -5.08 -25.72
N ALA A 436 -4.30 -6.21 -26.39
CA ALA A 436 -5.16 -6.30 -27.57
C ALA A 436 -6.66 -6.21 -27.26
N GLY A 437 -7.06 -6.07 -25.98
CA GLY A 437 -8.46 -5.99 -25.56
C GLY A 437 -9.24 -7.27 -25.79
N ARG A 438 -8.57 -8.43 -25.76
CA ARG A 438 -9.21 -9.75 -26.01
C ARG A 438 -9.79 -10.38 -24.75
N ILE A 439 -9.60 -9.76 -23.57
CA ILE A 439 -10.10 -10.26 -22.28
C ILE A 439 -11.24 -9.37 -21.80
N TRP A 440 -12.40 -9.99 -21.55
CA TRP A 440 -13.61 -9.32 -21.13
C TRP A 440 -14.04 -9.80 -19.75
N LEU A 441 -14.35 -8.86 -18.86
CA LEU A 441 -14.79 -9.14 -17.49
C LEU A 441 -16.19 -8.57 -17.25
N PRO A 442 -17.04 -9.21 -16.44
CA PRO A 442 -18.34 -8.67 -16.09
C PRO A 442 -18.19 -7.40 -15.23
N GLU A 443 -18.90 -6.31 -15.58
CA GLU A 443 -18.79 -5.01 -14.90
C GLU A 443 -19.23 -5.09 -13.43
N ASP A 444 -20.32 -5.79 -13.15
CA ASP A 444 -21.01 -5.78 -11.84
C ASP A 444 -20.82 -7.09 -11.05
N ALA A 445 -19.92 -8.00 -11.44
CA ALA A 445 -19.71 -9.21 -10.66
C ALA A 445 -18.92 -8.91 -9.36
N PRO A 446 -19.31 -9.53 -8.23
CA PRO A 446 -18.71 -9.23 -6.92
C PRO A 446 -17.19 -9.43 -6.85
N TRP A 447 -16.65 -10.30 -7.70
CA TRP A 447 -15.23 -10.67 -7.73
C TRP A 447 -14.40 -9.84 -8.71
N THR A 448 -15.00 -9.08 -9.64
CA THR A 448 -14.28 -8.37 -10.71
C THR A 448 -13.29 -7.34 -10.16
N ALA A 449 -13.67 -6.58 -9.14
CA ALA A 449 -12.80 -5.58 -8.53
C ALA A 449 -11.56 -6.22 -7.89
N ASP A 450 -11.72 -7.32 -7.18
CA ASP A 450 -10.63 -8.05 -6.52
C ASP A 450 -9.72 -8.72 -7.53
N PHE A 451 -10.28 -9.28 -8.60
CA PHE A 451 -9.52 -9.86 -9.71
C PHE A 451 -8.62 -8.81 -10.38
N LEU A 452 -9.18 -7.66 -10.73
CA LEU A 452 -8.42 -6.56 -11.33
C LEU A 452 -7.34 -6.00 -10.39
N ALA A 453 -7.64 -5.87 -9.10
CA ALA A 453 -6.67 -5.37 -8.12
C ALA A 453 -5.46 -6.30 -8.00
N GLU A 454 -5.66 -7.63 -8.01
CA GLU A 454 -4.58 -8.60 -7.99
C GLU A 454 -3.74 -8.55 -9.28
N LEU A 455 -4.38 -8.50 -10.44
CA LEU A 455 -3.69 -8.38 -11.74
C LEU A 455 -2.84 -7.09 -11.83
N TYR A 456 -3.38 -5.96 -11.38
CA TYR A 456 -2.66 -4.68 -11.44
C TYR A 456 -1.50 -4.61 -10.46
N SER A 457 -1.59 -5.30 -9.32
CA SER A 457 -0.52 -5.35 -8.33
C SER A 457 0.60 -6.33 -8.67
N PHE A 458 0.35 -7.28 -9.58
CA PHE A 458 1.34 -8.30 -9.94
C PHE A 458 2.54 -7.69 -10.71
N PRO A 459 3.83 -8.04 -10.42
CA PRO A 459 4.26 -9.13 -9.53
C PRO A 459 4.49 -8.74 -8.05
N ARG A 460 4.17 -7.51 -7.64
CA ARG A 460 4.44 -6.99 -6.28
C ARG A 460 3.30 -7.23 -5.29
N GLY A 461 2.15 -7.76 -5.75
CA GLY A 461 1.00 -8.09 -4.92
C GLY A 461 1.28 -9.23 -3.93
N LYS A 462 0.54 -9.28 -2.81
CA LYS A 462 0.61 -10.37 -1.83
C LYS A 462 0.14 -11.71 -2.41
N HIS A 463 -0.87 -11.68 -3.26
CA HIS A 463 -1.49 -12.85 -3.89
C HIS A 463 -1.31 -12.77 -5.42
N ASP A 464 -1.21 -13.93 -6.05
CA ASP A 464 -1.03 -14.07 -7.49
C ASP A 464 -1.79 -15.29 -8.08
N ASP A 465 -2.71 -15.86 -7.31
CA ASP A 465 -3.48 -17.05 -7.67
C ASP A 465 -4.42 -16.79 -8.86
N GLN A 466 -4.99 -15.58 -8.92
CA GLN A 466 -5.87 -15.17 -10.03
C GLN A 466 -5.08 -14.84 -11.31
N VAL A 467 -3.82 -14.45 -11.18
CA VAL A 467 -2.93 -14.27 -12.32
C VAL A 467 -2.67 -15.61 -13.01
N ASP A 468 -2.51 -16.69 -12.24
CA ASP A 468 -2.28 -18.01 -12.79
C ASP A 468 -3.46 -18.53 -13.62
N VAL A 469 -4.70 -18.37 -13.13
CA VAL A 469 -5.87 -18.79 -13.91
C VAL A 469 -6.05 -17.97 -15.21
N LEU A 470 -5.75 -16.67 -15.18
CA LEU A 470 -5.76 -15.83 -16.39
C LEU A 470 -4.71 -16.27 -17.41
N THR A 471 -3.46 -16.42 -16.96
CA THR A 471 -2.33 -16.76 -17.86
C THR A 471 -2.49 -18.17 -18.44
N GLN A 472 -3.03 -19.10 -17.68
CA GLN A 472 -3.33 -20.45 -18.08
C GLN A 472 -4.40 -20.49 -19.18
N LEU A 473 -5.50 -19.74 -19.02
CA LEU A 473 -6.54 -19.59 -20.03
C LEU A 473 -6.01 -18.97 -21.32
N ILE A 474 -5.26 -17.85 -21.21
CA ILE A 474 -4.68 -17.18 -22.38
C ILE A 474 -3.73 -18.12 -23.13
N LYS A 475 -2.86 -18.84 -22.41
CA LYS A 475 -1.94 -19.81 -23.02
C LYS A 475 -2.70 -20.89 -23.77
N HIS A 476 -3.77 -21.43 -23.20
CA HIS A 476 -4.54 -22.50 -23.81
C HIS A 476 -5.35 -22.01 -25.02
N ALA A 477 -6.05 -20.88 -24.89
CA ALA A 477 -6.96 -20.41 -25.93
C ALA A 477 -6.23 -19.76 -27.13
N PHE A 478 -5.14 -19.02 -26.89
CA PHE A 478 -4.49 -18.24 -27.95
C PHE A 478 -3.10 -18.75 -28.31
N ILE A 479 -2.23 -19.07 -27.34
CA ILE A 479 -0.83 -19.39 -27.61
C ILE A 479 -0.69 -20.85 -28.08
N SER A 480 -1.42 -21.78 -27.46
CA SER A 480 -1.35 -23.20 -27.85
C SER A 480 -2.06 -23.49 -29.18
N SER A 481 -3.08 -22.73 -29.52
CA SER A 481 -3.78 -22.86 -30.80
C SER A 481 -2.95 -22.31 -31.96
N ASP A 482 -2.23 -21.21 -31.76
CA ASP A 482 -1.37 -20.62 -32.79
C ASP A 482 -0.14 -21.51 -33.08
N THR A 483 0.45 -22.14 -32.05
CA THR A 483 1.52 -23.16 -32.27
C THR A 483 1.00 -24.38 -32.97
N GLY A 484 -0.17 -24.88 -32.63
CA GLY A 484 -0.78 -26.00 -33.33
C GLY A 484 -1.09 -25.70 -34.80
N LEU A 485 -1.58 -24.51 -35.11
CA LEU A 485 -1.80 -24.08 -36.48
C LEU A 485 -0.49 -23.88 -37.27
N LEU A 486 0.52 -23.27 -36.64
CA LEU A 486 1.83 -23.10 -37.23
C LEU A 486 2.54 -24.43 -37.47
N ASP A 487 2.43 -25.40 -36.56
CA ASP A 487 3.00 -26.77 -36.74
C ASP A 487 2.23 -27.57 -37.78
N PHE A 488 0.90 -27.42 -37.88
CA PHE A 488 0.12 -27.95 -38.97
C PHE A 488 0.55 -27.39 -40.35
N TRP A 489 0.71 -26.06 -40.46
CA TRP A 489 1.20 -25.44 -41.71
C TRP A 489 2.65 -25.83 -42.04
N ARG A 490 3.52 -25.94 -41.05
CA ARG A 490 4.89 -26.44 -41.21
C ARG A 490 4.89 -27.91 -41.69
N GLY A 491 4.01 -28.72 -41.10
CA GLY A 491 3.83 -30.10 -41.55
C GLY A 491 3.37 -30.20 -42.99
N MET A 492 2.36 -29.42 -43.37
CA MET A 492 1.87 -29.37 -44.76
C MET A 492 2.95 -28.89 -45.77
N LEU A 493 3.71 -27.85 -45.39
CA LEU A 493 4.83 -27.37 -46.22
C LEU A 493 5.97 -28.37 -46.34
N ALA A 494 6.25 -29.15 -45.29
CA ALA A 494 7.25 -30.19 -45.32
C ALA A 494 6.79 -31.36 -46.21
N ASP A 495 5.51 -31.76 -46.10
CA ASP A 495 4.93 -32.81 -46.96
C ASP A 495 4.85 -32.37 -48.43
N GLN A 496 4.56 -31.11 -48.69
CA GLN A 496 4.55 -30.56 -50.06
C GLN A 496 5.96 -30.54 -50.64
N LYS A 497 6.98 -30.10 -49.91
CA LYS A 497 8.38 -30.18 -50.31
C LYS A 497 8.82 -31.60 -50.58
N LYS A 498 8.43 -32.54 -49.73
CA LYS A 498 8.76 -33.95 -49.91
C LYS A 498 8.14 -34.56 -51.19
N ARG A 499 6.88 -34.18 -51.49
CA ARG A 499 6.22 -34.57 -52.76
C ARG A 499 6.88 -33.94 -53.99
N GLU A 500 7.34 -32.69 -53.89
CA GLU A 500 8.08 -32.04 -54.96
C GLU A 500 9.47 -32.65 -55.17
N GLU A 501 10.17 -33.06 -54.12
CA GLU A 501 11.45 -33.78 -54.17
C GLU A 501 11.31 -35.24 -54.64
N GLU A 502 10.19 -35.91 -54.38
CA GLU A 502 9.90 -37.28 -54.82
C GLU A 502 9.27 -37.32 -56.23
N GLY A 503 9.09 -36.18 -56.88
CA GLY A 503 8.63 -36.11 -58.30
C GLY A 503 7.20 -36.61 -58.51
N VAL A 504 6.39 -36.67 -57.45
CA VAL A 504 4.95 -37.05 -57.53
C VAL A 504 4.16 -35.74 -57.67
N ALA A 505 3.75 -35.39 -58.88
CA ALA A 505 2.88 -34.27 -59.19
C ALA A 505 1.43 -34.59 -58.81
#